data_e29dfc70c414791be66b365fb787d39f
#
_entry.id   e29dfc70c414791be66b365fb787d39f
#
_cell.length_a   1.000
_cell.length_b   1.000
_cell.length_c   1.000
_cell.angle_alpha   90.00
_cell.angle_beta   90.00
_cell.angle_gamma   90.00
#
_symmetry.space_group_name_H-M   'P 1'
#
loop_
_entity.id
_entity.type
_entity.pdbx_description
1 polymer ?
#
loop_
_entity_poly.entity_id
_entity_poly.type
_entity_poly.pdbx_seq_one_letter_code
_entity_poly.pdbx_strand_id
1 'polypeptide(L)'
;MAKRSKVGKFFTPKTVISGIVILIAIAAAIGANVIVPYDPNEVDPRSCFLPAFSKGHILGTDKLGRDLLSRLIMGAKSSMLNAFLIVAFEVVIGVPIGLICGYYGGKIDAVIMRIWDVVCSIPSLLLSFILIAIFGRGNFTGVMSIGIAFIPLTAKMARSLIITEKKAVYVEAFKSMGYLDMKIIFFHILPNVITTMIAQFTMDIGAAIVAMATLSYLGLGIQPPDADWGTLLENGMQNFYNNYVLLAAPAIIIMLVTVAVNIFSDCIQEYIDPSQRKLPTFKQYEKRLIHIRRRQKAAI
;
A
#
# COMPACT_ATOMS: atom_id res chain seq x y z
N MET A 1 9.07 -5.59 37.47
CA MET A 1 8.83 -5.97 36.06
C MET A 1 9.30 -4.83 35.17
N ALA A 2 10.39 -5.02 34.44
CA ALA A 2 10.89 -3.97 33.54
C ALA A 2 9.84 -3.68 32.44
N LYS A 3 9.33 -2.46 32.44
CA LYS A 3 8.46 -1.90 31.40
C LYS A 3 9.27 -1.94 30.10
N ARG A 4 9.21 -3.03 29.31
CA ARG A 4 9.72 -2.98 27.92
C ARG A 4 9.08 -1.76 27.29
N SER A 5 9.88 -0.81 26.86
CA SER A 5 9.40 0.41 26.25
C SER A 5 8.42 0.03 25.12
N LYS A 6 7.35 0.80 24.93
CA LYS A 6 6.37 0.56 23.86
C LYS A 6 7.07 0.38 22.51
N VAL A 7 8.14 1.15 22.27
CA VAL A 7 8.99 1.11 21.07
C VAL A 7 9.65 -0.27 20.85
N GLY A 8 10.16 -0.93 21.88
CA GLY A 8 10.79 -2.27 21.76
C GLY A 8 9.82 -3.40 21.40
N LYS A 9 8.50 -3.15 21.43
CA LYS A 9 7.48 -4.12 21.01
C LYS A 9 7.13 -4.02 19.53
N PHE A 10 7.39 -2.88 18.90
CA PHE A 10 7.20 -2.68 17.48
C PHE A 10 8.31 -3.36 16.65
N PHE A 11 9.55 -3.29 17.09
CA PHE A 11 10.70 -3.89 16.41
C PHE A 11 10.73 -5.41 16.57
N THR A 12 9.80 -6.10 15.93
CA THR A 12 9.87 -7.55 15.76
C THR A 12 10.73 -7.90 14.54
N PRO A 13 11.29 -9.12 14.42
CA PRO A 13 12.03 -9.52 13.22
C PRO A 13 11.23 -9.31 11.92
N LYS A 14 9.91 -9.53 11.98
CA LYS A 14 9.01 -9.31 10.85
C LYS A 14 8.95 -7.84 10.43
N THR A 15 8.78 -6.94 11.40
CA THR A 15 8.73 -5.49 11.18
C THR A 15 10.05 -4.98 10.61
N VAL A 16 11.18 -5.49 11.12
CA VAL A 16 12.51 -5.06 10.65
C VAL A 16 12.76 -5.52 9.22
N ILE A 17 12.48 -6.81 8.91
CA ILE A 17 12.70 -7.36 7.56
C ILE A 17 11.79 -6.65 6.55
N SER A 18 10.49 -6.55 6.83
CA SER A 18 9.55 -5.87 5.92
C SER A 18 9.90 -4.39 5.75
N GLY A 19 10.29 -3.71 6.83
CA GLY A 19 10.74 -2.32 6.80
C GLY A 19 12.00 -2.12 5.95
N ILE A 20 12.98 -3.03 6.02
CA ILE A 20 14.18 -2.98 5.18
C ILE A 20 13.83 -3.13 3.70
N VAL A 21 12.98 -4.08 3.33
CA VAL A 21 12.54 -4.28 1.94
C VAL A 21 11.85 -3.02 1.40
N ILE A 22 10.94 -2.44 2.18
CA ILE A 22 10.24 -1.20 1.81
C ILE A 22 11.23 -0.04 1.66
N LEU A 23 12.18 0.11 2.59
CA LEU A 23 13.20 1.16 2.53
C LEU A 23 14.09 1.00 1.29
N ILE A 24 14.47 -0.22 0.93
CA ILE A 24 15.24 -0.49 -0.30
C ILE A 24 14.40 -0.09 -1.53
N ALA A 25 13.13 -0.45 -1.59
CA ALA A 25 12.25 -0.09 -2.70
C ALA A 25 12.08 1.43 -2.83
N ILE A 26 11.88 2.13 -1.70
CA ILE A 26 11.80 3.61 -1.66
C ILE A 26 13.13 4.24 -2.06
N ALA A 27 14.24 3.75 -1.55
CA ALA A 27 15.57 4.25 -1.91
C ALA A 27 15.88 4.06 -3.40
N ALA A 28 15.51 2.89 -3.97
CA ALA A 28 15.60 2.63 -5.40
C ALA A 28 14.71 3.59 -6.20
N ALA A 29 13.48 3.85 -5.74
CA ALA A 29 12.56 4.77 -6.40
C ALA A 29 13.07 6.22 -6.39
N ILE A 30 13.55 6.72 -5.25
CA ILE A 30 14.06 8.09 -5.11
C ILE A 30 15.40 8.26 -5.84
N GLY A 31 16.29 7.29 -5.69
CA GLY A 31 17.63 7.31 -6.28
C GLY A 31 17.68 6.82 -7.72
N ALA A 32 16.53 6.46 -8.33
CA ALA A 32 16.48 5.81 -9.65
C ALA A 32 17.36 6.51 -10.68
N ASN A 33 17.23 7.82 -10.81
CA ASN A 33 17.97 8.61 -11.81
C ASN A 33 19.50 8.62 -11.62
N VAL A 34 19.99 8.23 -10.44
CA VAL A 34 21.44 8.25 -10.09
C VAL A 34 22.00 6.83 -10.03
N ILE A 35 21.18 5.87 -9.61
CA ILE A 35 21.61 4.49 -9.35
C ILE A 35 21.60 3.64 -10.63
N VAL A 36 20.80 4.00 -11.65
CA VAL A 36 20.72 3.24 -12.91
C VAL A 36 22.10 3.14 -13.59
N PRO A 37 22.56 1.90 -13.92
CA PRO A 37 23.84 1.71 -14.59
C PRO A 37 23.87 2.25 -16.04
N TYR A 38 22.73 2.18 -16.73
CA TYR A 38 22.55 2.59 -18.13
C TYR A 38 21.29 3.41 -18.27
N ASP A 39 21.17 4.19 -19.35
CA ASP A 39 19.89 4.82 -19.70
C ASP A 39 18.81 3.72 -19.93
N PRO A 40 17.72 3.73 -19.14
CA PRO A 40 16.68 2.70 -19.24
C PRO A 40 15.99 2.60 -20.62
N ASN A 41 16.11 3.65 -21.41
CA ASN A 41 15.47 3.75 -22.73
C ASN A 41 16.46 3.62 -23.89
N GLU A 42 17.78 3.53 -23.62
CA GLU A 42 18.80 3.32 -24.64
C GLU A 42 18.60 1.97 -25.34
N VAL A 43 18.46 2.03 -26.67
CA VAL A 43 18.22 0.85 -27.52
C VAL A 43 19.54 0.43 -28.17
N ASP A 44 19.97 -0.82 -27.90
CA ASP A 44 21.11 -1.43 -28.57
C ASP A 44 20.71 -2.73 -29.30
N PRO A 45 20.47 -2.66 -30.63
CA PRO A 45 20.06 -3.84 -31.40
C PRO A 45 21.09 -4.98 -31.42
N ARG A 46 22.36 -4.72 -31.03
CA ARG A 46 23.41 -5.73 -30.99
C ARG A 46 23.36 -6.58 -29.71
N SER A 47 22.69 -6.05 -28.69
CA SER A 47 22.61 -6.64 -27.36
C SER A 47 21.21 -7.17 -27.01
N CYS A 48 20.40 -7.55 -28.00
CA CYS A 48 19.05 -8.07 -27.79
C CYS A 48 19.08 -9.43 -27.08
N PHE A 49 18.22 -9.61 -26.06
CA PHE A 49 18.02 -10.86 -25.31
C PHE A 49 19.30 -11.45 -24.69
N LEU A 50 20.24 -10.63 -24.29
CA LEU A 50 21.39 -11.13 -23.55
C LEU A 50 20.92 -11.81 -22.26
N PRO A 51 21.47 -13.00 -21.94
CA PRO A 51 21.12 -13.69 -20.70
C PRO A 51 21.64 -12.93 -19.45
N ALA A 52 21.08 -13.27 -18.29
CA ALA A 52 21.58 -12.73 -17.03
C ALA A 52 23.08 -13.04 -16.86
N PHE A 53 23.79 -12.13 -16.18
CA PHE A 53 25.25 -12.14 -15.97
C PHE A 53 26.09 -12.00 -17.24
N SER A 54 25.51 -11.49 -18.34
CA SER A 54 26.29 -11.08 -19.50
C SER A 54 27.18 -9.89 -19.17
N LYS A 55 28.31 -9.75 -19.90
CA LYS A 55 29.27 -8.66 -19.70
C LYS A 55 28.57 -7.32 -19.83
N GLY A 56 28.53 -6.55 -18.72
CA GLY A 56 27.87 -5.25 -18.66
C GLY A 56 26.42 -5.29 -18.23
N HIS A 57 25.70 -6.43 -18.30
CA HIS A 57 24.27 -6.54 -18.01
C HIS A 57 23.99 -7.62 -16.97
N ILE A 58 23.83 -7.24 -15.69
CA ILE A 58 23.64 -8.15 -14.56
C ILE A 58 22.39 -9.02 -14.74
N LEU A 59 21.26 -8.46 -15.14
CA LEU A 59 20.00 -9.19 -15.37
C LEU A 59 19.74 -9.46 -16.86
N GLY A 60 20.70 -9.11 -17.74
CA GLY A 60 20.52 -9.21 -19.18
C GLY A 60 19.74 -8.06 -19.78
N THR A 61 19.27 -8.25 -21.01
CA THR A 61 18.63 -7.20 -21.82
C THR A 61 17.28 -7.68 -22.39
N ASP A 62 16.43 -6.72 -22.75
CA ASP A 62 15.14 -6.97 -23.35
C ASP A 62 15.22 -7.14 -24.90
N LYS A 63 14.06 -7.20 -25.57
CA LYS A 63 13.93 -7.34 -27.03
C LYS A 63 14.52 -6.19 -27.84
N LEU A 64 14.76 -5.04 -27.23
CA LEU A 64 15.35 -3.86 -27.85
C LEU A 64 16.81 -3.67 -27.41
N GLY A 65 17.38 -4.62 -26.64
CA GLY A 65 18.74 -4.52 -26.10
C GLY A 65 18.85 -3.57 -24.90
N ARG A 66 17.74 -3.11 -24.30
CA ARG A 66 17.74 -2.25 -23.12
C ARG A 66 18.07 -3.03 -21.86
N ASP A 67 18.87 -2.43 -20.96
CA ASP A 67 19.27 -3.08 -19.72
C ASP A 67 18.09 -3.31 -18.76
N LEU A 68 17.85 -4.58 -18.39
CA LEU A 68 16.73 -4.97 -17.54
C LEU A 68 16.85 -4.41 -16.13
N LEU A 69 18.06 -4.38 -15.54
CA LEU A 69 18.27 -3.87 -14.19
C LEU A 69 17.95 -2.37 -14.11
N SER A 70 18.44 -1.59 -15.08
CA SER A 70 18.14 -0.15 -15.17
C SER A 70 16.64 0.10 -15.30
N ARG A 71 15.94 -0.68 -16.11
CA ARG A 71 14.49 -0.59 -16.27
C ARG A 71 13.72 -1.00 -15.02
N LEU A 72 14.18 -2.01 -14.27
CA LEU A 72 13.57 -2.40 -12.99
C LEU A 72 13.72 -1.32 -11.91
N ILE A 73 14.87 -0.67 -11.84
CA ILE A 73 15.11 0.44 -10.91
C ILE A 73 14.24 1.65 -11.29
N MET A 74 14.18 2.01 -12.57
CA MET A 74 13.31 3.09 -13.03
C MET A 74 11.83 2.72 -12.85
N GLY A 75 11.47 1.46 -13.10
CA GLY A 75 10.14 0.92 -12.83
C GLY A 75 9.73 1.01 -11.36
N ALA A 76 10.68 0.89 -10.41
CA ALA A 76 10.41 1.12 -9.00
C ALA A 76 9.91 2.54 -8.74
N LYS A 77 10.54 3.55 -9.36
CA LYS A 77 10.11 4.95 -9.24
C LYS A 77 8.67 5.13 -9.70
N SER A 78 8.32 4.64 -10.88
CA SER A 78 6.97 4.76 -11.43
C SER A 78 5.94 3.99 -10.60
N SER A 79 6.23 2.72 -10.25
CA SER A 79 5.30 1.86 -9.52
C SER A 79 5.03 2.37 -8.09
N MET A 80 6.08 2.78 -7.35
CA MET A 80 5.93 3.30 -5.98
C MET A 80 5.23 4.66 -5.96
N LEU A 81 5.58 5.56 -6.89
CA LEU A 81 4.94 6.87 -6.99
C LEU A 81 3.44 6.73 -7.33
N ASN A 82 3.11 5.87 -8.30
CA ASN A 82 1.71 5.64 -8.69
C ASN A 82 0.89 5.06 -7.53
N ALA A 83 1.42 4.07 -6.82
CA ALA A 83 0.75 3.49 -5.66
C ALA A 83 0.50 4.55 -4.57
N PHE A 84 1.51 5.39 -4.29
CA PHE A 84 1.35 6.50 -3.34
C PHE A 84 0.29 7.50 -3.80
N LEU A 85 0.27 7.89 -5.09
CA LEU A 85 -0.71 8.82 -5.65
C LEU A 85 -2.13 8.25 -5.61
N ILE A 86 -2.31 6.96 -5.89
CA ILE A 86 -3.61 6.27 -5.79
C ILE A 86 -4.15 6.38 -4.36
N VAL A 87 -3.33 6.01 -3.36
CA VAL A 87 -3.73 6.04 -1.95
C VAL A 87 -3.92 7.49 -1.47
N ALA A 88 -3.06 8.41 -1.87
CA ALA A 88 -3.25 9.83 -1.53
C ALA A 88 -4.58 10.37 -2.06
N PHE A 89 -4.95 9.99 -3.29
CA PHE A 89 -6.19 10.42 -3.92
C PHE A 89 -7.43 9.87 -3.19
N GLU A 90 -7.45 8.56 -2.88
CA GLU A 90 -8.57 7.98 -2.13
C GLU A 90 -8.69 8.55 -0.71
N VAL A 91 -7.55 8.81 -0.04
CA VAL A 91 -7.53 9.38 1.32
C VAL A 91 -8.06 10.80 1.33
N VAL A 92 -7.57 11.64 0.40
CA VAL A 92 -7.96 13.07 0.32
C VAL A 92 -9.46 13.23 0.06
N ILE A 93 -10.07 12.31 -0.68
CA ILE A 93 -11.51 12.36 -1.02
C ILE A 93 -12.33 11.49 -0.07
N GLY A 94 -11.93 10.24 0.13
CA GLY A 94 -12.72 9.26 0.88
C GLY A 94 -12.80 9.57 2.37
N VAL A 95 -11.70 9.99 3.00
CA VAL A 95 -11.71 10.28 4.43
C VAL A 95 -12.65 11.44 4.79
N PRO A 96 -12.57 12.63 4.18
CA PRO A 96 -13.50 13.71 4.50
C PRO A 96 -14.96 13.35 4.29
N ILE A 97 -15.27 12.66 3.18
CA ILE A 97 -16.64 12.20 2.89
C ILE A 97 -17.12 11.25 3.98
N GLY A 98 -16.31 10.24 4.33
CA GLY A 98 -16.64 9.27 5.37
C GLY A 98 -16.85 9.92 6.75
N LEU A 99 -15.96 10.86 7.12
CA LEU A 99 -16.08 11.59 8.38
C LEU A 99 -17.36 12.43 8.46
N ILE A 100 -17.68 13.16 7.41
CA ILE A 100 -18.90 14.00 7.33
C ILE A 100 -20.16 13.11 7.39
N CYS A 101 -20.22 12.07 6.57
CA CYS A 101 -21.33 11.12 6.56
C CYS A 101 -21.54 10.46 7.92
N GLY A 102 -20.48 9.94 8.53
CA GLY A 102 -20.57 9.26 9.82
C GLY A 102 -20.91 10.18 10.99
N TYR A 103 -20.47 11.46 10.96
CA TYR A 103 -20.74 12.42 12.00
C TYR A 103 -22.20 12.91 11.96
N TYR A 104 -22.67 13.40 10.82
CA TYR A 104 -24.02 13.94 10.68
C TYR A 104 -25.08 12.85 10.56
N GLY A 105 -24.76 11.76 9.85
CA GLY A 105 -25.73 10.68 9.63
C GLY A 105 -26.95 11.11 8.80
N GLY A 106 -28.10 10.47 9.06
CA GLY A 106 -29.39 10.84 8.48
C GLY A 106 -29.47 10.66 6.96
N LYS A 107 -30.20 11.57 6.27
CA LYS A 107 -30.46 11.45 4.82
C LYS A 107 -29.19 11.65 3.97
N ILE A 108 -28.27 12.54 4.38
CA ILE A 108 -27.02 12.79 3.65
C ILE A 108 -26.16 11.53 3.63
N ASP A 109 -25.97 10.94 4.79
CA ASP A 109 -25.26 9.66 4.92
C ASP A 109 -25.91 8.55 4.08
N ALA A 110 -27.23 8.41 4.18
CA ALA A 110 -27.96 7.37 3.45
C ALA A 110 -27.81 7.52 1.92
N VAL A 111 -27.88 8.74 1.39
CA VAL A 111 -27.75 8.99 -0.06
C VAL A 111 -26.32 8.74 -0.54
N ILE A 112 -25.33 9.30 0.14
CA ILE A 112 -23.92 9.16 -0.25
C ILE A 112 -23.49 7.68 -0.16
N MET A 113 -23.84 6.99 0.93
CA MET A 113 -23.50 5.57 1.07
C MET A 113 -24.20 4.70 0.02
N ARG A 114 -25.42 5.03 -0.40
CA ARG A 114 -26.10 4.31 -1.48
C ARG A 114 -25.37 4.49 -2.83
N ILE A 115 -24.88 5.70 -3.12
CA ILE A 115 -24.06 5.92 -4.31
C ILE A 115 -22.78 5.07 -4.25
N TRP A 116 -22.11 5.04 -3.11
CA TRP A 116 -20.91 4.21 -2.92
C TRP A 116 -21.22 2.70 -2.98
N ASP A 117 -22.40 2.26 -2.54
CA ASP A 117 -22.81 0.86 -2.70
C ASP A 117 -22.94 0.48 -4.17
N VAL A 118 -23.50 1.37 -5.01
CA VAL A 118 -23.58 1.16 -6.47
C VAL A 118 -22.17 1.10 -7.08
N VAL A 119 -21.27 2.00 -6.72
CA VAL A 119 -19.87 1.97 -7.21
C VAL A 119 -19.18 0.67 -6.80
N CYS A 120 -19.33 0.25 -5.54
CA CYS A 120 -18.76 -1.01 -5.04
C CYS A 120 -19.35 -2.27 -5.68
N SER A 121 -20.54 -2.20 -6.29
CA SER A 121 -21.13 -3.34 -6.99
C SER A 121 -20.38 -3.69 -8.29
N ILE A 122 -19.60 -2.75 -8.82
CA ILE A 122 -18.76 -2.94 -9.99
C ILE A 122 -17.39 -3.39 -9.52
N PRO A 123 -16.84 -4.52 -10.00
CA PRO A 123 -15.46 -4.90 -9.70
C PRO A 123 -14.48 -3.77 -10.03
N SER A 124 -13.57 -3.44 -9.11
CA SER A 124 -12.67 -2.27 -9.21
C SER A 124 -11.88 -2.20 -10.51
N LEU A 125 -11.37 -3.34 -11.00
CA LEU A 125 -10.68 -3.41 -12.29
C LEU A 125 -11.60 -3.10 -13.48
N LEU A 126 -12.85 -3.60 -13.45
CA LEU A 126 -13.81 -3.28 -14.52
C LEU A 126 -14.17 -1.80 -14.52
N LEU A 127 -14.37 -1.20 -13.36
CA LEU A 127 -14.59 0.24 -13.24
C LEU A 127 -13.40 1.01 -13.82
N SER A 128 -12.18 0.60 -13.50
CA SER A 128 -10.96 1.22 -14.04
C SER A 128 -10.90 1.10 -15.56
N PHE A 129 -11.27 -0.05 -16.14
CA PHE A 129 -11.32 -0.23 -17.61
C PHE A 129 -12.33 0.70 -18.28
N ILE A 130 -13.52 0.87 -17.69
CA ILE A 130 -14.55 1.79 -18.20
C ILE A 130 -14.02 3.22 -18.21
N LEU A 131 -13.40 3.65 -17.10
CA LEU A 131 -12.84 4.99 -16.98
C LEU A 131 -11.71 5.23 -17.99
N ILE A 132 -10.81 4.27 -18.16
CA ILE A 132 -9.73 4.36 -19.17
C ILE A 132 -10.27 4.35 -20.60
N ALA A 133 -11.34 3.61 -20.86
CA ALA A 133 -11.99 3.63 -22.19
C ALA A 133 -12.58 4.99 -22.52
N ILE A 134 -13.07 5.74 -21.53
CA ILE A 134 -13.65 7.09 -21.69
C ILE A 134 -12.55 8.15 -21.78
N PHE A 135 -11.58 8.12 -20.87
CA PHE A 135 -10.58 9.20 -20.70
C PHE A 135 -9.25 8.94 -21.42
N GLY A 136 -9.10 7.76 -22.03
CA GLY A 136 -7.89 7.36 -22.73
C GLY A 136 -6.87 6.63 -21.84
N ARG A 137 -5.91 5.95 -22.51
CA ARG A 137 -4.83 5.22 -21.86
C ARG A 137 -3.77 6.17 -21.34
N GLY A 138 -3.13 5.82 -20.24
CA GLY A 138 -2.00 6.57 -19.72
C GLY A 138 -1.84 6.45 -18.20
N ASN A 139 -0.67 6.87 -17.74
CA ASN A 139 -0.32 6.79 -16.32
C ASN A 139 -1.31 7.55 -15.43
N PHE A 140 -1.62 8.80 -15.77
CA PHE A 140 -2.53 9.64 -15.01
C PHE A 140 -3.94 9.03 -14.95
N THR A 141 -4.48 8.60 -16.07
CA THR A 141 -5.81 7.97 -16.11
C THR A 141 -5.85 6.66 -15.34
N GLY A 142 -4.78 5.85 -15.41
CA GLY A 142 -4.64 4.64 -14.62
C GLY A 142 -4.70 4.92 -13.11
N VAL A 143 -3.89 5.86 -12.63
CA VAL A 143 -3.86 6.29 -11.22
C VAL A 143 -5.23 6.79 -10.76
N MET A 144 -5.85 7.69 -11.54
CA MET A 144 -7.16 8.26 -11.20
C MET A 144 -8.27 7.21 -11.18
N SER A 145 -8.28 6.28 -12.14
CA SER A 145 -9.32 5.26 -12.23
C SER A 145 -9.28 4.26 -11.08
N ILE A 146 -8.09 3.82 -10.66
CA ILE A 146 -7.94 2.96 -9.48
C ILE A 146 -8.28 3.75 -8.21
N GLY A 147 -7.79 4.98 -8.09
CA GLY A 147 -8.09 5.85 -6.95
C GLY A 147 -9.59 6.06 -6.76
N ILE A 148 -10.34 6.34 -7.83
CA ILE A 148 -11.81 6.44 -7.81
C ILE A 148 -12.45 5.14 -7.31
N ALA A 149 -11.95 4.00 -7.75
CA ALA A 149 -12.48 2.69 -7.33
C ALA A 149 -12.21 2.39 -5.85
N PHE A 150 -11.16 2.98 -5.24
CA PHE A 150 -10.80 2.77 -3.84
C PHE A 150 -11.52 3.73 -2.87
N ILE A 151 -11.92 4.93 -3.34
CA ILE A 151 -12.61 5.94 -2.51
C ILE A 151 -13.77 5.37 -1.67
N PRO A 152 -14.70 4.53 -2.21
CA PRO A 152 -15.83 4.05 -1.43
C PRO A 152 -15.44 3.23 -0.21
N LEU A 153 -14.39 2.40 -0.31
CA LEU A 153 -13.91 1.56 0.79
C LEU A 153 -13.33 2.43 1.90
N THR A 154 -12.48 3.39 1.54
CA THR A 154 -11.89 4.37 2.47
C THR A 154 -12.96 5.24 3.14
N ALA A 155 -13.97 5.69 2.38
CA ALA A 155 -15.08 6.48 2.93
C ALA A 155 -15.93 5.64 3.93
N LYS A 156 -16.23 4.39 3.62
CA LYS A 156 -16.97 3.48 4.52
C LYS A 156 -16.19 3.19 5.79
N MET A 157 -14.87 2.99 5.69
CA MET A 157 -14.00 2.79 6.84
C MET A 157 -13.98 4.04 7.74
N ALA A 158 -13.73 5.23 7.18
CA ALA A 158 -13.72 6.48 7.91
C ALA A 158 -15.06 6.74 8.61
N ARG A 159 -16.18 6.48 7.89
CA ARG A 159 -17.53 6.54 8.45
C ARG A 159 -17.73 5.62 9.66
N SER A 160 -17.27 4.39 9.57
CA SER A 160 -17.39 3.42 10.67
C SER A 160 -16.64 3.88 11.93
N LEU A 161 -15.43 4.38 11.75
CA LEU A 161 -14.60 4.88 12.86
C LEU A 161 -15.24 6.10 13.53
N ILE A 162 -15.73 7.08 12.76
CA ILE A 162 -16.32 8.28 13.36
C ILE A 162 -17.66 8.00 14.05
N ILE A 163 -18.48 7.05 13.57
CA ILE A 163 -19.72 6.65 14.25
C ILE A 163 -19.44 6.15 15.67
N THR A 164 -18.32 5.47 15.87
CA THR A 164 -17.89 4.99 17.17
C THR A 164 -17.32 6.14 18.01
N GLU A 165 -16.40 6.93 17.45
CA GLU A 165 -15.65 7.96 18.15
C GLU A 165 -16.52 9.17 18.55
N LYS A 166 -17.55 9.52 17.76
CA LYS A 166 -18.44 10.64 18.06
C LYS A 166 -19.27 10.46 19.34
N LYS A 167 -19.35 9.25 19.89
CA LYS A 167 -20.02 8.93 21.17
C LYS A 167 -19.11 9.14 22.39
N ALA A 168 -17.86 9.50 22.18
CA ALA A 168 -16.92 9.71 23.27
C ALA A 168 -17.25 10.97 24.08
N VAL A 169 -17.04 10.91 25.39
CA VAL A 169 -17.40 11.98 26.32
C VAL A 169 -16.76 13.35 25.96
N TYR A 170 -15.53 13.31 25.44
CA TYR A 170 -14.85 14.56 25.05
C TYR A 170 -15.57 15.27 23.88
N VAL A 171 -16.22 14.52 22.97
CA VAL A 171 -16.99 15.10 21.87
C VAL A 171 -18.23 15.85 22.39
N GLU A 172 -18.93 15.27 23.35
CA GLU A 172 -20.07 15.93 24.02
C GLU A 172 -19.62 17.19 24.78
N ALA A 173 -18.45 17.12 25.43
CA ALA A 173 -17.89 18.29 26.11
C ALA A 173 -17.58 19.43 25.13
N PHE A 174 -16.98 19.17 23.97
CA PHE A 174 -16.73 20.20 22.95
C PHE A 174 -18.02 20.79 22.38
N LYS A 175 -19.05 19.94 22.17
CA LYS A 175 -20.38 20.42 21.75
C LYS A 175 -21.01 21.34 22.79
N SER A 176 -20.94 20.97 24.06
CA SER A 176 -21.47 21.79 25.18
C SER A 176 -20.72 23.12 25.33
N MET A 177 -19.44 23.17 24.94
CA MET A 177 -18.65 24.41 24.90
C MET A 177 -18.92 25.27 23.65
N GLY A 178 -19.83 24.86 22.75
CA GLY A 178 -20.20 25.61 21.55
C GLY A 178 -19.19 25.49 20.38
N TYR A 179 -18.33 24.50 20.37
CA TYR A 179 -17.42 24.28 19.22
C TYR A 179 -18.20 23.93 17.98
N LEU A 180 -17.75 24.45 16.82
CA LEU A 180 -18.31 24.10 15.51
C LEU A 180 -18.05 22.62 15.20
N ASP A 181 -19.05 21.93 14.67
CA ASP A 181 -18.95 20.50 14.30
C ASP A 181 -17.74 20.18 13.41
N MET A 182 -17.49 21.00 12.39
CA MET A 182 -16.32 20.82 11.51
C MET A 182 -14.99 20.90 12.26
N LYS A 183 -14.89 21.78 13.26
CA LYS A 183 -13.71 21.86 14.12
C LYS A 183 -13.57 20.62 14.99
N ILE A 184 -14.67 20.10 15.51
CA ILE A 184 -14.68 18.86 16.28
C ILE A 184 -14.24 17.69 15.39
N ILE A 185 -14.77 17.55 14.17
CA ILE A 185 -14.44 16.47 13.23
C ILE A 185 -12.95 16.49 12.89
N PHE A 186 -12.44 17.58 12.34
CA PHE A 186 -11.10 17.61 11.76
C PHE A 186 -9.98 17.80 12.79
N PHE A 187 -10.22 18.48 13.91
CA PHE A 187 -9.17 18.79 14.88
C PHE A 187 -9.22 17.96 16.16
N HIS A 188 -10.35 17.31 16.45
CA HIS A 188 -10.48 16.51 17.67
C HIS A 188 -10.76 15.03 17.40
N ILE A 189 -11.62 14.68 16.43
CA ILE A 189 -11.91 13.28 16.13
C ILE A 189 -10.88 12.69 15.15
N LEU A 190 -10.61 13.37 14.03
CA LEU A 190 -9.67 12.85 13.02
C LEU A 190 -8.30 12.47 13.59
N PRO A 191 -7.64 13.25 14.47
CA PRO A 191 -6.36 12.85 15.05
C PRO A 191 -6.43 11.55 15.87
N ASN A 192 -7.58 11.22 16.46
CA ASN A 192 -7.75 10.00 17.23
C ASN A 192 -7.96 8.78 16.31
N VAL A 193 -8.73 8.92 15.23
CA VAL A 193 -9.04 7.82 14.32
C VAL A 193 -7.97 7.61 13.25
N ILE A 194 -7.17 8.63 12.90
CA ILE A 194 -6.13 8.56 11.86
C ILE A 194 -5.12 7.45 12.12
N THR A 195 -4.80 7.20 13.38
CA THR A 195 -3.84 6.17 13.77
C THR A 195 -4.29 4.78 13.29
N THR A 196 -5.58 4.47 13.45
CA THR A 196 -6.17 3.22 12.94
C THR A 196 -6.19 3.20 11.42
N MET A 197 -6.44 4.36 10.78
CA MET A 197 -6.51 4.47 9.33
C MET A 197 -5.14 4.31 8.66
N ILE A 198 -4.04 4.74 9.30
CA ILE A 198 -2.67 4.62 8.75
C ILE A 198 -2.32 3.16 8.43
N ALA A 199 -2.70 2.22 9.28
CA ALA A 199 -2.45 0.80 9.02
C ALA A 199 -3.18 0.35 7.75
N GLN A 200 -4.45 0.74 7.57
CA GLN A 200 -5.21 0.43 6.37
C GLN A 200 -4.59 1.09 5.12
N PHE A 201 -4.24 2.37 5.18
CA PHE A 201 -3.59 3.06 4.05
C PHE A 201 -2.26 2.42 3.65
N THR A 202 -1.51 1.88 4.62
CA THR A 202 -0.30 1.11 4.32
C THR A 202 -0.64 -0.16 3.53
N MET A 203 -1.71 -0.86 3.89
CA MET A 203 -2.19 -2.05 3.16
C MET A 203 -2.67 -1.68 1.75
N ASP A 204 -3.37 -0.55 1.63
CA ASP A 204 -3.89 -0.05 0.35
C ASP A 204 -2.76 0.30 -0.63
N ILE A 205 -1.57 0.73 -0.16
CA ILE A 205 -0.37 0.87 -1.00
C ILE A 205 -0.01 -0.47 -1.67
N GLY A 206 -0.02 -1.57 -0.93
CA GLY A 206 0.24 -2.90 -1.49
C GLY A 206 -0.79 -3.29 -2.56
N ALA A 207 -2.06 -3.05 -2.28
CA ALA A 207 -3.15 -3.29 -3.24
C ALA A 207 -3.04 -2.39 -4.48
N ALA A 208 -2.66 -1.12 -4.31
CA ALA A 208 -2.46 -0.16 -5.40
C ALA A 208 -1.30 -0.55 -6.31
N ILE A 209 -0.17 -1.07 -5.77
CA ILE A 209 0.94 -1.60 -6.57
C ILE A 209 0.44 -2.72 -7.50
N VAL A 210 -0.30 -3.68 -6.96
CA VAL A 210 -0.81 -4.82 -7.74
C VAL A 210 -1.84 -4.36 -8.77
N ALA A 211 -2.78 -3.48 -8.39
CA ALA A 211 -3.81 -2.98 -9.28
C ALA A 211 -3.20 -2.19 -10.45
N MET A 212 -2.24 -1.29 -10.18
CA MET A 212 -1.57 -0.52 -11.23
C MET A 212 -0.71 -1.40 -12.12
N ALA A 213 0.04 -2.36 -11.54
CA ALA A 213 0.80 -3.34 -12.31
C ALA A 213 -0.11 -4.18 -13.23
N THR A 214 -1.31 -4.55 -12.77
CA THR A 214 -2.30 -5.27 -13.59
C THR A 214 -2.78 -4.41 -14.77
N LEU A 215 -3.09 -3.13 -14.55
CA LEU A 215 -3.46 -2.22 -15.64
C LEU A 215 -2.34 -2.03 -16.65
N SER A 216 -1.11 -1.85 -16.18
CA SER A 216 0.07 -1.70 -17.03
C SER A 216 0.38 -2.99 -17.79
N TYR A 217 0.23 -4.16 -17.16
CA TYR A 217 0.34 -5.47 -17.81
C TYR A 217 -0.66 -5.64 -18.98
N LEU A 218 -1.86 -5.09 -18.84
CA LEU A 218 -2.89 -5.10 -19.89
C LEU A 218 -2.72 -3.97 -20.92
N GLY A 219 -1.63 -3.19 -20.85
CA GLY A 219 -1.34 -2.09 -21.78
C GLY A 219 -2.23 -0.87 -21.57
N LEU A 220 -2.87 -0.72 -20.42
CA LEU A 220 -3.78 0.40 -20.11
C LEU A 220 -3.16 1.45 -19.19
N GLY A 221 -2.07 1.11 -18.48
CA GLY A 221 -1.34 1.99 -17.57
C GLY A 221 -0.27 2.82 -18.29
N ILE A 222 0.97 2.72 -17.81
CA ILE A 222 2.13 3.41 -18.37
C ILE A 222 2.37 2.97 -19.82
N GLN A 223 2.67 3.96 -20.68
CA GLN A 223 2.94 3.74 -22.10
C GLN A 223 4.45 3.81 -22.38
N PRO A 224 4.97 3.05 -23.38
CA PRO A 224 6.33 3.19 -23.83
C PRO A 224 6.67 4.64 -24.22
N PRO A 225 7.93 5.12 -24.05
CA PRO A 225 9.13 4.35 -23.66
C PRO A 225 9.24 4.07 -22.16
N ASP A 226 8.46 4.75 -21.32
CA ASP A 226 8.49 4.62 -19.89
C ASP A 226 8.15 3.18 -19.43
N ALA A 227 8.60 2.82 -18.25
CA ALA A 227 8.38 1.52 -17.69
C ALA A 227 7.94 1.61 -16.22
N ASP A 228 7.08 0.67 -15.85
CA ASP A 228 6.82 0.25 -14.47
C ASP A 228 6.97 -1.27 -14.39
N TRP A 229 6.84 -1.81 -13.20
CA TRP A 229 6.96 -3.27 -13.01
C TRP A 229 5.89 -4.05 -13.77
N GLY A 230 4.69 -3.47 -14.01
CA GLY A 230 3.62 -4.10 -14.79
C GLY A 230 3.92 -4.21 -16.27
N THR A 231 4.43 -3.14 -16.89
CA THR A 231 4.86 -3.17 -18.30
C THR A 231 6.07 -4.08 -18.52
N LEU A 232 6.98 -4.15 -17.54
CA LEU A 232 8.11 -5.09 -17.60
C LEU A 232 7.63 -6.54 -17.51
N LEU A 233 6.62 -6.81 -16.68
CA LEU A 233 6.02 -8.14 -16.57
C LEU A 233 5.35 -8.56 -17.88
N GLU A 234 4.63 -7.65 -18.54
CA GLU A 234 4.00 -7.87 -19.84
C GLU A 234 5.05 -8.18 -20.92
N ASN A 235 6.10 -7.36 -21.01
CA ASN A 235 7.21 -7.59 -21.93
C ASN A 235 7.91 -8.94 -21.65
N GLY A 236 8.08 -9.28 -20.39
CA GLY A 236 8.65 -10.57 -19.97
C GLY A 236 7.78 -11.76 -20.37
N MET A 237 6.46 -11.65 -20.25
CA MET A 237 5.52 -12.69 -20.66
C MET A 237 5.56 -12.93 -22.17
N GLN A 238 5.56 -11.86 -22.97
CA GLN A 238 5.65 -11.95 -24.43
C GLN A 238 6.96 -12.60 -24.91
N ASN A 239 8.05 -12.44 -24.17
CA ASN A 239 9.39 -12.89 -24.54
C ASN A 239 9.93 -14.02 -23.65
N PHE A 240 9.05 -14.72 -22.94
CA PHE A 240 9.42 -15.74 -21.95
C PHE A 240 10.35 -16.83 -22.49
N TYR A 241 10.08 -17.29 -23.72
CA TYR A 241 10.89 -18.34 -24.34
C TYR A 241 12.30 -17.85 -24.77
N ASN A 242 12.48 -16.55 -24.95
CA ASN A 242 13.78 -15.97 -25.33
C ASN A 242 14.66 -15.74 -24.09
N ASN A 243 14.05 -15.21 -23.02
CA ASN A 243 14.73 -14.95 -21.75
C ASN A 243 13.72 -14.92 -20.60
N TYR A 244 13.64 -16.00 -19.81
CA TYR A 244 12.74 -16.14 -18.68
C TYR A 244 12.98 -15.10 -17.56
N VAL A 245 14.20 -14.53 -17.47
CA VAL A 245 14.56 -13.52 -16.46
C VAL A 245 13.76 -12.24 -16.65
N LEU A 246 13.37 -11.92 -17.90
CA LEU A 246 12.51 -10.76 -18.21
C LEU A 246 11.15 -10.84 -17.51
N LEU A 247 10.62 -12.03 -17.28
CA LEU A 247 9.37 -12.25 -16.55
C LEU A 247 9.63 -12.40 -15.04
N ALA A 248 10.62 -13.22 -14.68
CA ALA A 248 10.87 -13.59 -13.30
C ALA A 248 11.29 -12.39 -12.42
N ALA A 249 12.13 -11.50 -12.95
CA ALA A 249 12.67 -10.38 -12.19
C ALA A 249 11.58 -9.38 -11.74
N PRO A 250 10.72 -8.83 -12.61
CA PRO A 250 9.64 -7.95 -12.18
C PRO A 250 8.60 -8.68 -11.32
N ALA A 251 8.28 -9.95 -11.60
CA ALA A 251 7.35 -10.74 -10.79
C ALA A 251 7.82 -10.88 -9.35
N ILE A 252 9.10 -11.23 -9.15
CA ILE A 252 9.70 -11.37 -7.81
C ILE A 252 9.70 -10.03 -7.07
N ILE A 253 10.01 -8.91 -7.75
CA ILE A 253 10.04 -7.59 -7.12
C ILE A 253 8.63 -7.18 -6.67
N ILE A 254 7.62 -7.31 -7.54
CA ILE A 254 6.22 -7.01 -7.18
C ILE A 254 5.80 -7.85 -5.96
N MET A 255 6.07 -9.15 -5.99
CA MET A 255 5.74 -10.06 -4.89
C MET A 255 6.44 -9.64 -3.60
N LEU A 256 7.75 -9.42 -3.62
CA LEU A 256 8.53 -9.07 -2.42
C LEU A 256 8.07 -7.76 -1.80
N VAL A 257 7.86 -6.72 -2.62
CA VAL A 257 7.44 -5.41 -2.13
C VAL A 257 6.02 -5.46 -1.59
N THR A 258 5.08 -6.09 -2.31
CA THR A 258 3.68 -6.22 -1.84
C THR A 258 3.58 -7.01 -0.55
N VAL A 259 4.27 -8.14 -0.44
CA VAL A 259 4.30 -8.96 0.79
C VAL A 259 4.93 -8.17 1.94
N ALA A 260 6.01 -7.43 1.69
CA ALA A 260 6.65 -6.61 2.70
C ALA A 260 5.72 -5.51 3.21
N VAL A 261 5.01 -4.81 2.31
CA VAL A 261 4.04 -3.77 2.66
C VAL A 261 2.90 -4.35 3.50
N ASN A 262 2.34 -5.50 3.13
CA ASN A 262 1.26 -6.16 3.87
C ASN A 262 1.73 -6.60 5.27
N ILE A 263 2.90 -7.25 5.39
CA ILE A 263 3.46 -7.64 6.69
C ILE A 263 3.71 -6.41 7.57
N PHE A 264 4.21 -5.33 6.98
CA PHE A 264 4.47 -4.08 7.71
C PHE A 264 3.16 -3.44 8.20
N SER A 265 2.10 -3.44 7.38
CA SER A 265 0.76 -3.01 7.76
C SER A 265 0.20 -3.81 8.94
N ASP A 266 0.30 -5.15 8.88
CA ASP A 266 -0.12 -6.03 9.98
C ASP A 266 0.62 -5.69 11.29
N CYS A 267 1.93 -5.41 11.20
CA CYS A 267 2.72 -5.01 12.36
C CYS A 267 2.28 -3.64 12.93
N ILE A 268 1.89 -2.70 12.07
CA ILE A 268 1.32 -1.42 12.50
C ILE A 268 -0.02 -1.67 13.22
N GLN A 269 -0.90 -2.49 12.66
CA GLN A 269 -2.20 -2.84 13.28
C GLN A 269 -2.00 -3.50 14.65
N GLU A 270 -1.13 -4.51 14.76
CA GLU A 270 -0.81 -5.17 16.04
C GLU A 270 -0.22 -4.20 17.09
N TYR A 271 0.47 -3.15 16.64
CA TYR A 271 1.02 -2.13 17.53
C TYR A 271 -0.05 -1.16 18.02
N ILE A 272 -0.93 -0.72 17.13
CA ILE A 272 -2.01 0.24 17.41
C ILE A 272 -3.10 -0.42 18.27
N ASP A 273 -3.55 -1.61 17.88
CA ASP A 273 -4.60 -2.36 18.58
C ASP A 273 -4.04 -3.61 19.29
N PRO A 274 -3.73 -3.49 20.58
CA PRO A 274 -3.23 -4.61 21.37
C PRO A 274 -4.20 -5.78 21.51
N SER A 275 -5.49 -5.58 21.24
CA SER A 275 -6.53 -6.63 21.35
C SER A 275 -6.41 -7.68 20.24
N GLN A 276 -5.86 -7.27 19.08
CA GLN A 276 -5.59 -8.17 17.95
C GLN A 276 -4.31 -9.02 18.12
N ARG A 277 -3.56 -8.79 19.20
CA ARG A 277 -2.38 -9.61 19.48
C ARG A 277 -2.82 -11.04 19.75
N LYS A 278 -2.25 -11.98 18.98
CA LYS A 278 -2.47 -13.41 19.21
C LYS A 278 -2.20 -13.72 20.70
N LEU A 279 -3.19 -14.26 21.37
CA LEU A 279 -3.03 -14.76 22.72
C LEU A 279 -1.83 -15.71 22.76
N PRO A 280 -0.99 -15.65 23.82
CA PRO A 280 0.14 -16.56 23.92
C PRO A 280 -0.38 -18.01 23.86
N THR A 281 0.27 -18.82 23.04
CA THR A 281 -0.05 -20.25 22.94
C THR A 281 -0.04 -20.88 24.35
N PHE A 282 -0.89 -21.86 24.62
CA PHE A 282 -0.98 -22.52 25.93
C PHE A 282 0.39 -22.90 26.50
N LYS A 283 1.30 -23.43 25.67
CA LYS A 283 2.71 -23.70 26.05
C LYS A 283 3.49 -22.46 26.51
N GLN A 284 3.24 -21.31 25.93
CA GLN A 284 3.90 -20.05 26.34
C GLN A 284 3.31 -19.50 27.64
N TYR A 285 2.01 -19.68 27.81
CA TYR A 285 1.31 -19.31 29.04
C TYR A 285 1.80 -20.19 30.23
N GLU A 286 1.90 -21.50 30.04
CA GLU A 286 2.41 -22.45 31.03
C GLU A 286 3.86 -22.14 31.44
N LYS A 287 4.75 -21.86 30.49
CA LYS A 287 6.12 -21.39 30.78
C LYS A 287 6.15 -20.10 31.60
N ARG A 288 5.25 -19.16 31.32
CA ARG A 288 5.14 -17.92 32.13
C ARG A 288 4.66 -18.21 33.54
N LEU A 289 3.68 -19.08 33.74
CA LEU A 289 3.19 -19.49 35.05
C LEU A 289 4.29 -20.18 35.87
N ILE A 290 5.06 -21.08 35.28
CA ILE A 290 6.19 -21.75 35.93
C ILE A 290 7.24 -20.72 36.38
N HIS A 291 7.53 -19.73 35.55
CA HIS A 291 8.51 -18.69 35.88
C HIS A 291 8.02 -17.76 37.00
N ILE A 292 6.73 -17.43 37.03
CA ILE A 292 6.11 -16.64 38.11
C ILE A 292 6.14 -17.43 39.42
N ARG A 293 5.75 -18.71 39.40
CA ARG A 293 5.79 -19.60 40.58
C ARG A 293 7.21 -19.77 41.16
N ARG A 294 8.24 -19.91 40.28
CA ARG A 294 9.65 -19.97 40.73
C ARG A 294 10.11 -18.67 41.38
N ARG A 295 9.69 -17.50 40.88
CA ARG A 295 10.01 -16.20 41.51
C ARG A 295 9.32 -16.01 42.86
N GLN A 296 8.08 -16.46 43.01
CA GLN A 296 7.37 -16.41 44.30
C GLN A 296 8.01 -17.31 45.33
N LYS A 297 8.49 -18.52 44.96
CA LYS A 297 9.23 -19.42 45.86
C LYS A 297 10.64 -18.93 46.23
N ALA A 298 11.25 -18.08 45.43
CA ALA A 298 12.57 -17.50 45.70
C ALA A 298 12.49 -16.19 46.53
N ALA A 299 11.30 -15.69 46.78
CA ALA A 299 11.05 -14.47 47.55
C ALA A 299 10.51 -14.75 48.98
N ILE A 300 10.31 -16.05 49.30
CA ILE A 300 10.02 -16.58 50.63
C ILE A 300 11.28 -17.23 51.18
#